data_70771417c001b01ded085900500d9101
#
_entry.id   70771417c001b01ded085900500d9101
#
_cell.length_a   1.000
_cell.length_b   1.000
_cell.length_c   1.000
_cell.angle_alpha   90.00
_cell.angle_beta   90.00
_cell.angle_gamma   90.00
#
_symmetry.space_group_name_H-M   'P 1'
#
loop_
_entity.id
_entity.type
_entity.pdbx_description
1 polymer ?
#
loop_
_entity_poly.entity_id
_entity_poly.type
_entity_poly.pdbx_seq_one_letter_code
_entity_poly.pdbx_strand_id
1 'polypeptide(L)'
;MEELQEYLVPYLISQAASLIILIAAWKRTRWARWLFSALFLWASATNMYIGLTDPDSYLDNARFAIPLYQDFINGWFSHYNHIVIPLIAVGQFFISIGMVLNGWWVKLACLGSIIFLLSIAPLMVGAAFPFSITVSIASWVIFLNDDRNYIWKKQQKTMLIV
;
A
#
# COMPACT_ATOMS: atom_id res chain seq x y z
N MET A 1 -12.31 26.03 -9.30
CA MET A 1 -12.35 25.81 -7.83
C MET A 1 -13.08 24.51 -7.47
N GLU A 2 -14.05 24.07 -8.23
CA GLU A 2 -14.76 22.79 -8.00
C GLU A 2 -13.83 21.56 -8.19
N GLU A 3 -13.00 21.53 -9.21
CA GLU A 3 -12.05 20.45 -9.43
C GLU A 3 -11.05 20.27 -8.26
N LEU A 4 -10.60 21.35 -7.63
CA LEU A 4 -9.72 21.31 -6.46
C LEU A 4 -10.41 20.72 -5.23
N GLN A 5 -11.74 20.92 -5.09
CA GLN A 5 -12.51 20.35 -3.99
C GLN A 5 -12.77 18.86 -4.20
N GLU A 6 -12.96 18.41 -5.43
CA GLU A 6 -13.20 17.01 -5.76
C GLU A 6 -12.02 16.11 -5.37
N TYR A 7 -10.78 16.59 -5.57
CA TYR A 7 -9.56 15.85 -5.22
C TYR A 7 -9.09 16.08 -3.76
N LEU A 8 -9.51 17.18 -3.13
CA LEU A 8 -9.03 17.55 -1.80
C LEU A 8 -9.50 16.57 -0.72
N VAL A 9 -10.76 16.16 -0.76
CA VAL A 9 -11.35 15.27 0.26
C VAL A 9 -10.72 13.87 0.22
N PRO A 10 -10.63 13.18 -0.92
CA PRO A 10 -9.91 11.91 -1.03
C PRO A 10 -8.44 12.02 -0.61
N TYR A 11 -7.79 13.12 -0.97
CA TYR A 11 -6.40 13.39 -0.58
C TYR A 11 -6.25 13.50 0.94
N LEU A 12 -7.07 14.31 1.61
CA LEU A 12 -7.01 14.47 3.07
C LEU A 12 -7.31 13.16 3.80
N ILE A 13 -8.27 12.38 3.32
CA ILE A 13 -8.60 11.06 3.88
C ILE A 13 -7.39 10.12 3.76
N SER A 14 -6.74 10.08 2.60
CA SER A 14 -5.55 9.25 2.40
C SER A 14 -4.40 9.65 3.32
N GLN A 15 -4.16 10.97 3.49
CA GLN A 15 -3.12 11.44 4.41
C GLN A 15 -3.44 11.11 5.87
N ALA A 16 -4.68 11.28 6.31
CA ALA A 16 -5.09 10.89 7.66
C ALA A 16 -4.91 9.38 7.89
N ALA A 17 -5.30 8.55 6.92
CA ALA A 17 -5.10 7.10 6.99
C ALA A 17 -3.61 6.73 7.08
N SER A 18 -2.74 7.35 6.28
CA SER A 18 -1.29 7.09 6.31
C SER A 18 -0.66 7.41 7.67
N LEU A 19 -1.07 8.52 8.28
CA LEU A 19 -0.60 8.92 9.61
C LEU A 19 -1.08 7.96 10.71
N ILE A 20 -2.34 7.50 10.63
CA ILE A 20 -2.87 6.49 11.56
C ILE A 20 -2.06 5.20 11.46
N ILE A 21 -1.76 4.74 10.24
CA ILE A 21 -0.96 3.54 9.99
C ILE A 21 0.46 3.72 10.55
N LEU A 22 1.09 4.88 10.34
CA LEU A 22 2.43 5.17 10.85
C LEU A 22 2.48 5.19 12.38
N ILE A 23 1.52 5.86 13.01
CA ILE A 23 1.40 5.90 14.47
C ILE A 23 1.15 4.48 15.04
N ALA A 24 0.30 3.71 14.38
CA ALA A 24 0.06 2.32 14.76
C ALA A 24 1.32 1.46 14.62
N ALA A 25 2.11 1.64 13.57
CA ALA A 25 3.37 0.92 13.35
C ALA A 25 4.36 1.18 14.47
N TRP A 26 4.44 2.40 14.97
CA TRP A 26 5.32 2.79 16.07
C TRP A 26 4.84 2.32 17.43
N LYS A 27 3.54 2.47 17.71
CA LYS A 27 3.00 2.18 19.04
C LYS A 27 2.57 0.74 19.24
N ARG A 28 2.05 0.11 18.19
CA ARG A 28 1.44 -1.23 18.25
C ARG A 28 1.55 -1.94 16.89
N THR A 29 2.70 -2.50 16.58
CA THR A 29 3.03 -3.17 15.31
C THR A 29 1.95 -4.14 14.84
N ARG A 30 1.29 -4.87 15.73
CA ARG A 30 0.18 -5.78 15.35
C ARG A 30 -1.02 -5.06 14.76
N TRP A 31 -1.43 -3.92 15.34
CA TRP A 31 -2.52 -3.13 14.79
C TRP A 31 -2.15 -2.56 13.42
N ALA A 32 -0.90 -2.12 13.26
CA ALA A 32 -0.42 -1.69 11.97
C ALA A 32 -0.48 -2.81 10.93
N ARG A 33 -0.10 -4.03 11.27
CA ARG A 33 -0.20 -5.19 10.38
C ARG A 33 -1.64 -5.48 9.96
N TRP A 34 -2.64 -5.36 10.86
CA TRP A 34 -4.06 -5.45 10.51
C TRP A 34 -4.47 -4.35 9.54
N LEU A 35 -4.05 -3.10 9.78
CA LEU A 35 -4.35 -1.97 8.91
C LEU A 35 -3.71 -2.16 7.52
N PHE A 36 -2.46 -2.64 7.48
CA PHE A 36 -1.80 -2.98 6.21
C PHE A 36 -2.52 -4.09 5.46
N SER A 37 -2.89 -5.16 6.16
CA SER A 37 -3.63 -6.27 5.55
C SER A 37 -4.96 -5.78 4.95
N ALA A 38 -5.73 -4.99 5.70
CA ALA A 38 -6.99 -4.44 5.22
C ALA A 38 -6.78 -3.47 4.04
N LEU A 39 -5.78 -2.58 4.11
CA LEU A 39 -5.44 -1.65 3.03
C LEU A 39 -5.09 -2.39 1.74
N PHE A 40 -4.17 -3.35 1.81
CA PHE A 40 -3.72 -4.09 0.63
C PHE A 40 -4.76 -5.07 0.10
N LEU A 41 -5.63 -5.61 0.95
CA LEU A 41 -6.77 -6.43 0.51
C LEU A 41 -7.79 -5.58 -0.27
N TRP A 42 -8.12 -4.41 0.26
CA TRP A 42 -8.99 -3.47 -0.42
C TRP A 42 -8.40 -3.01 -1.75
N ALA A 43 -7.12 -2.61 -1.76
CA ALA A 43 -6.43 -2.20 -2.98
C ALA A 43 -6.38 -3.35 -4.00
N SER A 44 -6.11 -4.58 -3.57
CA SER A 44 -6.12 -5.76 -4.42
C SER A 44 -7.50 -5.99 -5.07
N ALA A 45 -8.58 -5.94 -4.27
CA ALA A 45 -9.93 -6.12 -4.78
C ALA A 45 -10.31 -5.04 -5.79
N THR A 46 -9.99 -3.77 -5.48
CA THR A 46 -10.26 -2.63 -6.37
C THR A 46 -9.47 -2.74 -7.67
N ASN A 47 -8.15 -3.01 -7.59
CA ASN A 47 -7.31 -3.13 -8.77
C ASN A 47 -7.68 -4.35 -9.63
N MET A 48 -8.08 -5.46 -9.00
CA MET A 48 -8.56 -6.62 -9.75
C MET A 48 -9.85 -6.29 -10.49
N TYR A 49 -10.80 -5.65 -9.81
CA TYR A 49 -12.06 -5.25 -10.43
C TYR A 49 -11.83 -4.30 -11.61
N ILE A 50 -11.10 -3.20 -11.40
CA ILE A 50 -10.85 -2.21 -12.45
C ILE A 50 -10.02 -2.82 -13.59
N GLY A 51 -8.98 -3.59 -13.27
CA GLY A 51 -8.13 -4.23 -14.27
C GLY A 51 -8.87 -5.20 -15.20
N LEU A 52 -9.99 -5.77 -14.72
CA LEU A 52 -10.82 -6.67 -15.52
C LEU A 52 -11.98 -5.96 -16.25
N THR A 53 -12.46 -4.81 -15.76
CA THR A 53 -13.64 -4.12 -16.30
C THR A 53 -13.31 -2.87 -17.09
N ASP A 54 -12.34 -2.08 -16.64
CA ASP A 54 -11.96 -0.79 -17.25
C ASP A 54 -10.48 -0.45 -16.98
N PRO A 55 -9.54 -1.23 -17.54
CA PRO A 55 -8.11 -1.01 -17.29
C PRO A 55 -7.61 0.35 -17.81
N ASP A 56 -8.27 0.92 -18.81
CA ASP A 56 -7.88 2.19 -19.42
C ASP A 56 -8.09 3.39 -18.49
N SER A 57 -8.94 3.28 -17.48
CA SER A 57 -9.12 4.34 -16.47
C SER A 57 -7.82 4.70 -15.74
N TYR A 58 -6.85 3.79 -15.68
CA TYR A 58 -5.53 4.08 -15.11
C TYR A 58 -4.64 4.98 -15.98
N LEU A 59 -4.94 5.12 -17.28
CA LEU A 59 -4.18 5.99 -18.18
C LEU A 59 -4.33 7.47 -17.81
N ASP A 60 -5.44 7.84 -17.20
CA ASP A 60 -5.66 9.21 -16.70
C ASP A 60 -4.63 9.66 -15.66
N ASN A 61 -4.00 8.72 -14.95
CA ASN A 61 -2.94 9.04 -14.00
C ASN A 61 -1.70 9.64 -14.68
N ALA A 62 -1.51 9.47 -15.98
CA ALA A 62 -0.41 10.08 -16.73
C ALA A 62 -0.40 11.60 -16.62
N ARG A 63 -1.57 12.24 -16.47
CA ARG A 63 -1.69 13.71 -16.39
C ARG A 63 -0.95 14.32 -15.20
N PHE A 64 -0.79 13.57 -14.12
CA PHE A 64 -0.20 14.05 -12.87
C PHE A 64 1.21 13.49 -12.64
N ALA A 65 1.57 12.43 -13.36
CA ALA A 65 2.84 11.73 -13.19
C ALA A 65 4.03 12.56 -13.68
N ILE A 66 5.21 12.24 -13.15
CA ILE A 66 6.46 12.80 -13.68
C ILE A 66 6.67 12.38 -15.16
N PRO A 67 7.40 13.15 -15.99
CA PRO A 67 7.51 12.90 -17.43
C PRO A 67 7.90 11.47 -17.80
N LEU A 68 8.85 10.88 -17.09
CA LEU A 68 9.28 9.49 -17.32
C LEU A 68 8.12 8.48 -17.15
N TYR A 69 7.24 8.72 -16.16
CA TYR A 69 6.06 7.87 -15.93
C TYR A 69 4.94 8.16 -16.94
N GLN A 70 4.80 9.40 -17.41
CA GLN A 70 3.89 9.73 -18.49
C GLN A 70 4.22 8.94 -19.75
N ASP A 71 5.49 8.94 -20.15
CA ASP A 71 5.96 8.20 -21.33
C ASP A 71 5.74 6.68 -21.16
N PHE A 72 6.02 6.16 -19.96
CA PHE A 72 5.77 4.75 -19.64
C PHE A 72 4.28 4.39 -19.70
N ILE A 73 3.40 5.22 -19.12
CA ILE A 73 1.96 4.97 -19.07
C ILE A 73 1.36 5.05 -20.48
N ASN A 74 1.68 6.11 -21.24
CA ASN A 74 1.17 6.31 -22.58
C ASN A 74 1.78 5.37 -23.62
N GLY A 75 2.95 4.80 -23.32
CA GLY A 75 3.67 3.86 -24.16
C GLY A 75 3.38 2.40 -23.79
N TRP A 76 4.34 1.74 -23.15
CA TRP A 76 4.27 0.31 -22.88
C TRP A 76 3.07 -0.09 -22.01
N PHE A 77 2.78 0.66 -20.95
CA PHE A 77 1.71 0.31 -20.01
C PHE A 77 0.32 0.33 -20.69
N SER A 78 0.03 1.29 -21.56
CA SER A 78 -1.27 1.38 -22.26
C SER A 78 -1.61 0.13 -23.08
N HIS A 79 -0.59 -0.58 -23.60
CA HIS A 79 -0.79 -1.81 -24.35
C HIS A 79 -1.01 -3.05 -23.49
N TYR A 80 -0.52 -3.04 -22.23
CA TYR A 80 -0.50 -4.20 -21.34
C TYR A 80 -1.23 -3.98 -20.01
N ASN A 81 -1.93 -2.86 -19.83
CA ASN A 81 -2.61 -2.50 -18.59
C ASN A 81 -3.60 -3.59 -18.13
N HIS A 82 -4.33 -4.23 -19.06
CA HIS A 82 -5.26 -5.33 -18.79
C HIS A 82 -4.61 -6.59 -18.22
N ILE A 83 -3.29 -6.72 -18.31
CA ILE A 83 -2.51 -7.80 -17.69
C ILE A 83 -1.79 -7.28 -16.45
N VAL A 84 -1.19 -6.10 -16.55
CA VAL A 84 -0.34 -5.53 -15.47
C VAL A 84 -1.15 -5.22 -14.23
N ILE A 85 -2.34 -4.61 -14.38
CA ILE A 85 -3.17 -4.23 -13.23
C ILE A 85 -3.65 -5.45 -12.44
N PRO A 86 -4.18 -6.53 -13.05
CA PRO A 86 -4.48 -7.75 -12.32
C PRO A 86 -3.26 -8.41 -11.65
N LEU A 87 -2.08 -8.36 -12.28
CA LEU A 87 -0.84 -8.85 -11.67
C LEU A 87 -0.45 -8.03 -10.43
N ILE A 88 -0.60 -6.71 -10.49
CA ILE A 88 -0.43 -5.83 -9.33
C ILE A 88 -1.42 -6.22 -8.22
N ALA A 89 -2.68 -6.44 -8.56
CA ALA A 89 -3.70 -6.85 -7.61
C ALA A 89 -3.35 -8.18 -6.91
N VAL A 90 -2.85 -9.16 -7.65
CA VAL A 90 -2.35 -10.43 -7.08
C VAL A 90 -1.18 -10.19 -6.14
N GLY A 91 -0.21 -9.35 -6.51
CA GLY A 91 0.90 -8.98 -5.64
C GLY A 91 0.43 -8.32 -4.34
N GLN A 92 -0.53 -7.41 -4.41
CA GLN A 92 -1.14 -6.75 -3.25
C GLN A 92 -1.88 -7.76 -2.35
N PHE A 93 -2.55 -8.75 -2.92
CA PHE A 93 -3.17 -9.82 -2.17
C PHE A 93 -2.16 -10.63 -1.36
N PHE A 94 -1.02 -11.00 -1.95
CA PHE A 94 0.06 -11.67 -1.23
C PHE A 94 0.68 -10.81 -0.13
N ILE A 95 0.82 -9.50 -0.33
CA ILE A 95 1.25 -8.57 0.73
C ILE A 95 0.24 -8.60 1.88
N SER A 96 -1.06 -8.52 1.59
CA SER A 96 -2.12 -8.58 2.60
C SER A 96 -2.05 -9.85 3.44
N ILE A 97 -1.95 -11.02 2.81
CA ILE A 97 -1.82 -12.31 3.51
C ILE A 97 -0.53 -12.36 4.31
N GLY A 98 0.60 -11.96 3.73
CA GLY A 98 1.90 -11.95 4.41
C GLY A 98 1.90 -11.13 5.69
N MET A 99 1.14 -10.03 5.75
CA MET A 99 1.01 -9.20 6.95
C MET A 99 0.30 -9.90 8.11
N VAL A 100 -0.56 -10.89 7.87
CA VAL A 100 -1.24 -11.65 8.94
C VAL A 100 -0.51 -12.92 9.36
N LEU A 101 0.43 -13.40 8.56
CA LEU A 101 1.22 -14.60 8.84
C LEU A 101 2.28 -14.35 9.91
N ASN A 102 3.33 -15.17 9.94
CA ASN A 102 4.41 -15.06 10.91
C ASN A 102 5.81 -15.15 10.25
N GLY A 103 6.83 -14.84 11.00
CA GLY A 103 8.22 -15.05 10.61
C GLY A 103 8.63 -14.27 9.35
N TRP A 104 9.20 -14.98 8.38
CA TRP A 104 9.70 -14.37 7.16
C TRP A 104 8.62 -13.82 6.24
N TRP A 105 7.39 -14.35 6.30
CA TRP A 105 6.28 -13.87 5.47
C TRP A 105 5.95 -12.39 5.74
N VAL A 106 6.00 -11.97 7.00
CA VAL A 106 5.83 -10.57 7.36
C VAL A 106 6.94 -9.71 6.78
N LYS A 107 8.19 -10.17 6.85
CA LYS A 107 9.33 -9.44 6.28
C LYS A 107 9.21 -9.28 4.77
N LEU A 108 8.85 -10.36 4.07
CA LEU A 108 8.61 -10.32 2.62
C LEU A 108 7.44 -9.39 2.27
N ALA A 109 6.35 -9.42 3.04
CA ALA A 109 5.22 -8.51 2.84
C ALA A 109 5.62 -7.04 3.05
N CYS A 110 6.45 -6.75 4.07
CA CYS A 110 6.98 -5.41 4.28
C CYS A 110 7.84 -4.94 3.10
N LEU A 111 8.76 -5.78 2.62
CA LEU A 111 9.60 -5.42 1.47
C LEU A 111 8.78 -5.25 0.20
N GLY A 112 7.85 -6.16 -0.06
CA GLY A 112 6.94 -6.06 -1.21
C GLY A 112 6.09 -4.79 -1.17
N SER A 113 5.56 -4.44 0.01
CA SER A 113 4.78 -3.20 0.16
C SER A 113 5.63 -1.94 -0.04
N ILE A 114 6.87 -1.91 0.46
CA ILE A 114 7.79 -0.78 0.24
C ILE A 114 8.10 -0.62 -1.25
N ILE A 115 8.48 -1.70 -1.93
CA ILE A 115 8.79 -1.67 -3.36
C ILE A 115 7.57 -1.17 -4.14
N PHE A 116 6.39 -1.72 -3.89
CA PHE A 116 5.16 -1.31 -4.56
C PHE A 116 4.83 0.17 -4.31
N LEU A 117 4.81 0.61 -3.05
CA LEU A 117 4.45 1.97 -2.68
C LEU A 117 5.44 3.00 -3.23
N LEU A 118 6.74 2.70 -3.22
CA LEU A 118 7.74 3.59 -3.82
C LEU A 118 7.63 3.62 -5.35
N SER A 119 7.23 2.51 -5.99
CA SER A 119 7.01 2.47 -7.44
C SER A 119 5.84 3.35 -7.88
N ILE A 120 4.79 3.50 -7.07
CA ILE A 120 3.65 4.35 -7.43
C ILE A 120 3.82 5.82 -7.00
N ALA A 121 4.80 6.15 -6.15
CA ALA A 121 5.02 7.53 -5.69
C ALA A 121 5.19 8.53 -6.85
N PRO A 122 5.87 8.21 -7.96
CA PRO A 122 6.04 9.13 -9.09
C PRO A 122 4.76 9.45 -9.87
N LEU A 123 3.65 8.76 -9.60
CA LEU A 123 2.34 9.09 -10.17
C LEU A 123 1.81 10.43 -9.63
N MET A 124 2.29 10.88 -8.47
CA MET A 124 2.03 12.21 -7.86
C MET A 124 0.54 12.53 -7.62
N VAL A 125 -0.35 11.56 -7.67
CA VAL A 125 -1.79 11.75 -7.55
C VAL A 125 -2.40 10.92 -6.42
N GLY A 126 -3.32 11.52 -5.67
CA GLY A 126 -4.15 10.84 -4.68
C GLY A 126 -3.34 10.05 -3.64
N ALA A 127 -3.56 8.74 -3.61
CA ALA A 127 -2.84 7.82 -2.73
C ALA A 127 -1.39 7.51 -3.17
N ALA A 128 -0.92 8.03 -4.30
CA ALA A 128 0.45 7.81 -4.74
C ALA A 128 1.45 8.66 -3.95
N PHE A 129 1.17 9.96 -3.75
CA PHE A 129 2.08 10.87 -3.04
C PHE A 129 1.31 11.89 -2.20
N PRO A 130 1.74 12.20 -0.98
CA PRO A 130 2.84 11.62 -0.19
C PRO A 130 2.44 10.36 0.62
N PHE A 131 1.20 9.88 0.49
CA PHE A 131 0.67 8.71 1.19
C PHE A 131 1.63 7.50 1.09
N SER A 132 2.08 7.16 -0.12
CA SER A 132 2.94 6.00 -0.38
C SER A 132 4.27 6.08 0.38
N ILE A 133 4.85 7.27 0.50
CA ILE A 133 6.08 7.48 1.27
C ILE A 133 5.84 7.24 2.76
N THR A 134 4.77 7.83 3.31
CA THR A 134 4.42 7.69 4.74
C THR A 134 4.14 6.22 5.08
N VAL A 135 3.39 5.51 4.24
CA VAL A 135 3.07 4.10 4.45
C VAL A 135 4.30 3.21 4.23
N SER A 136 5.23 3.56 3.33
CA SER A 136 6.51 2.86 3.19
C SER A 136 7.36 2.96 4.46
N ILE A 137 7.41 4.14 5.09
CA ILE A 137 8.08 4.33 6.38
C ILE A 137 7.40 3.47 7.46
N ALA A 138 6.07 3.44 7.51
CA ALA A 138 5.34 2.58 8.43
C ALA A 138 5.65 1.08 8.21
N SER A 139 5.75 0.65 6.96
CA SER A 139 6.14 -0.72 6.61
C SER A 139 7.56 -1.04 7.07
N TRP A 140 8.49 -0.09 6.94
CA TRP A 140 9.85 -0.24 7.44
C TRP A 140 9.89 -0.36 8.96
N VAL A 141 9.08 0.44 9.68
CA VAL A 141 8.94 0.34 11.14
C VAL A 141 8.41 -1.05 11.54
N ILE A 142 7.41 -1.59 10.82
CA ILE A 142 6.93 -2.96 11.05
C ILE A 142 8.06 -3.96 10.80
N PHE A 143 8.79 -3.82 9.70
CA PHE A 143 9.91 -4.69 9.34
C PHE A 143 10.95 -4.80 10.48
N LEU A 144 11.25 -3.69 11.14
CA LEU A 144 12.22 -3.66 12.23
C LEU A 144 11.66 -4.22 13.54
N ASN A 145 10.41 -3.90 13.90
CA ASN A 145 9.83 -4.10 15.22
C ASN A 145 8.91 -5.33 15.34
N ASP A 146 8.67 -6.07 14.23
CA ASP A 146 7.78 -7.22 14.27
C ASP A 146 8.35 -8.38 15.09
N ASP A 147 7.52 -8.92 15.99
CA ASP A 147 7.86 -10.03 16.88
C ASP A 147 7.86 -11.41 16.20
N ARG A 148 7.67 -11.46 14.87
CA ARG A 148 7.60 -12.65 14.01
C ARG A 148 6.53 -13.69 14.43
N ASN A 149 5.54 -13.28 15.22
CA ASN A 149 4.43 -14.12 15.60
C ASN A 149 3.22 -13.92 14.67
N TYR A 150 2.31 -14.89 14.67
CA TYR A 150 1.00 -14.70 14.04
C TYR A 150 0.28 -13.51 14.67
N ILE A 151 -0.42 -12.75 13.85
CA ILE A 151 -1.08 -11.51 14.25
C ILE A 151 -2.12 -11.73 15.38
N TRP A 152 -2.74 -12.91 15.45
CA TRP A 152 -3.73 -13.29 16.47
C TRP A 152 -3.14 -13.88 17.74
N LYS A 153 -1.84 -14.22 17.78
CA LYS A 153 -1.21 -14.80 18.96
C LYS A 153 -1.01 -13.74 20.03
N LYS A 154 -1.61 -13.93 21.23
CA LYS A 154 -1.41 -13.02 22.36
C LYS A 154 0.08 -12.94 22.72
N GLN A 155 0.59 -11.71 22.94
CA GLN A 155 1.91 -11.55 23.56
C GLN A 155 1.86 -12.17 24.96
N GLN A 156 2.63 -13.20 25.19
CA GLN A 156 2.98 -13.56 26.56
C GLN A 156 3.82 -12.40 27.11
N LYS A 157 3.25 -11.66 28.07
CA LYS A 157 4.06 -10.80 28.93
C LYS A 157 5.04 -11.71 29.63
N THR A 158 6.29 -11.69 29.23
CA THR A 158 7.37 -12.24 30.06
C THR A 158 7.37 -11.38 31.32
N MET A 159 6.74 -11.88 32.39
CA MET A 159 6.99 -11.35 33.71
C MET A 159 8.47 -11.66 34.01
N LEU A 160 9.33 -10.67 33.87
CA LEU A 160 10.62 -10.67 34.51
C LEU A 160 10.31 -10.66 36.01
N ILE A 161 10.38 -11.84 36.63
CA ILE A 161 10.50 -11.98 38.08
C ILE A 161 11.92 -11.54 38.39
N VAL A 162 12.04 -10.35 38.96
CA VAL A 162 13.25 -9.86 39.63
C VAL A 162 13.12 -10.22 41.11
#